data_965000b4609fb4bccdaf43a828d5e4cb
#
_entry.id   965000b4609fb4bccdaf43a828d5e4cb
#
_cell.length_a   1.000
_cell.length_b   1.000
_cell.length_c   1.000
_cell.angle_alpha   90.00
_cell.angle_beta   90.00
_cell.angle_gamma   90.00
#
_symmetry.space_group_name_H-M   'P 1'
#
loop_
_entity.id
_entity.type
_entity.pdbx_description
1 polymer ?
#
loop_
_entity_poly.entity_id
_entity_poly.type
_entity_poly.pdbx_seq_one_letter_code
_entity_poly.pdbx_strand_id
1 'polypeptide(L)'
;MPTGALPDPLYHLARQHLLFSGDTRISSLQRWLRIGYEHARALREALRGDALDYHADTDTWHIHPNADRQTGYLLADKLQRAAHLLQGSSALMIATGEGMAADSGLPDLRDAATFSHTWPAVAREGLGFEKMTSPQAFDEHPATAWGMYGQLLNLCRAKEPHAGYTLLRQWGQRMPHGCFVFTSNADGHFHKAGFPAARIYECLGSIHRLQCTTACGAHPWQTGHLHPQVDSATLEWQGELPHCPHCGALARPNLLMIDDGQWNPIRSTQQRMLLDMWLDSTP
;
A
#
# COMPACT_ATOMS: atom_id res chain seq x y z
N MET A 1 -12.28 29.80 15.62
CA MET A 1 -11.57 28.55 15.20
C MET A 1 -12.10 28.17 13.84
N PRO A 2 -11.38 28.32 12.75
CA PRO A 2 -11.89 27.86 11.44
C PRO A 2 -11.76 26.34 11.36
N THR A 3 -12.83 25.73 10.92
CA THR A 3 -13.04 24.33 10.61
C THR A 3 -11.87 23.74 9.82
N GLY A 4 -11.28 22.66 10.35
CA GLY A 4 -10.13 21.98 9.76
C GLY A 4 -10.45 21.29 8.42
N ALA A 5 -10.30 22.02 7.34
CA ALA A 5 -10.05 21.43 6.06
C ALA A 5 -8.61 20.84 6.10
N LEU A 6 -8.45 19.59 5.70
CA LEU A 6 -7.13 18.99 5.53
C LEU A 6 -6.28 19.89 4.62
N PRO A 7 -4.99 20.12 4.92
CA PRO A 7 -4.13 20.93 4.07
C PRO A 7 -4.11 20.34 2.65
N ASP A 8 -4.06 21.20 1.66
CA ASP A 8 -3.92 20.80 0.25
C ASP A 8 -2.80 19.75 0.12
N PRO A 9 -3.01 18.63 -0.56
CA PRO A 9 -2.00 17.58 -0.73
C PRO A 9 -0.66 18.10 -1.28
N LEU A 10 -0.69 19.21 -2.04
CA LEU A 10 0.50 19.83 -2.61
C LEU A 10 1.15 20.89 -1.70
N TYR A 11 0.56 21.17 -0.53
CA TYR A 11 1.06 22.20 0.39
C TYR A 11 2.54 22.02 0.75
N HIS A 12 2.90 20.80 1.20
CA HIS A 12 4.28 20.50 1.59
C HIS A 12 5.25 20.57 0.41
N LEU A 13 4.83 20.13 -0.76
CA LEU A 13 5.65 20.19 -1.98
C LEU A 13 5.86 21.63 -2.42
N ALA A 14 4.80 22.47 -2.39
CA ALA A 14 4.90 23.90 -2.67
C ALA A 14 5.86 24.60 -1.72
N ARG A 15 5.72 24.33 -0.40
CA ARG A 15 6.60 24.86 0.64
C ARG A 15 8.07 24.53 0.37
N GLN A 16 8.36 23.28 0.12
CA GLN A 16 9.73 22.80 -0.15
C GLN A 16 10.31 23.46 -1.41
N HIS A 17 9.55 23.54 -2.50
CA HIS A 17 10.00 24.19 -3.72
C HIS A 17 10.37 25.65 -3.51
N LEU A 18 9.52 26.42 -2.82
CA LEU A 18 9.77 27.84 -2.56
C LEU A 18 10.99 28.04 -1.67
N LEU A 19 11.12 27.26 -0.60
CA LEU A 19 12.29 27.35 0.31
C LEU A 19 13.60 26.96 -0.37
N PHE A 20 13.55 25.97 -1.27
CA PHE A 20 14.72 25.51 -2.01
C PHE A 20 15.12 26.46 -3.13
N SER A 21 14.17 26.86 -3.98
CA SER A 21 14.45 27.70 -5.14
C SER A 21 14.66 29.18 -4.78
N GLY A 22 14.08 29.63 -3.67
CA GLY A 22 13.99 31.05 -3.33
C GLY A 22 13.03 31.85 -4.24
N ASP A 23 12.39 31.19 -5.21
CA ASP A 23 11.53 31.83 -6.21
C ASP A 23 10.07 31.83 -5.75
N THR A 24 9.60 32.94 -5.22
CA THR A 24 8.26 33.12 -4.66
C THR A 24 7.17 33.42 -5.71
N ARG A 25 7.50 33.42 -7.01
CA ARG A 25 6.54 33.69 -8.09
C ARG A 25 5.55 32.54 -8.28
N ILE A 26 4.29 32.91 -8.55
CA ILE A 26 3.24 31.91 -8.88
C ILE A 26 3.64 31.05 -10.06
N SER A 27 4.28 31.64 -11.09
CA SER A 27 4.72 30.88 -12.27
C SER A 27 5.78 29.84 -11.99
N SER A 28 6.52 29.94 -10.90
CA SER A 28 7.45 28.93 -10.43
C SER A 28 6.70 27.71 -9.92
N LEU A 29 5.70 27.90 -9.05
CA LEU A 29 4.82 26.84 -8.55
C LEU A 29 4.04 26.15 -9.68
N GLN A 30 3.49 26.94 -10.62
CA GLN A 30 2.75 26.39 -11.76
C GLN A 30 3.59 25.41 -12.58
N ARG A 31 4.81 25.80 -12.93
CA ARG A 31 5.72 24.98 -13.74
C ARG A 31 6.17 23.73 -13.00
N TRP A 32 6.53 23.89 -11.75
CA TRP A 32 7.10 22.78 -10.97
C TRP A 32 6.04 21.76 -10.55
N LEU A 33 4.89 22.21 -10.06
CA LEU A 33 3.77 21.33 -9.63
C LEU A 33 2.85 20.93 -10.79
N ARG A 34 2.99 21.55 -11.98
CA ARG A 34 2.12 21.38 -13.16
C ARG A 34 0.65 21.64 -12.84
N ILE A 35 0.37 22.74 -12.14
CA ILE A 35 -0.98 23.15 -11.70
C ILE A 35 -1.41 24.45 -12.36
N GLY A 36 -2.72 24.71 -12.32
CA GLY A 36 -3.29 25.96 -12.81
C GLY A 36 -2.94 27.18 -11.94
N TYR A 37 -3.11 28.39 -12.49
CA TYR A 37 -2.79 29.66 -11.82
C TYR A 37 -3.51 29.81 -10.48
N GLU A 38 -4.83 29.58 -10.44
CA GLU A 38 -5.63 29.76 -9.21
C GLU A 38 -5.20 28.80 -8.09
N HIS A 39 -4.85 27.57 -8.45
CA HIS A 39 -4.35 26.59 -7.48
C HIS A 39 -2.97 27.00 -6.95
N ALA A 40 -2.05 27.42 -7.82
CA ALA A 40 -0.73 27.92 -7.42
C ALA A 40 -0.83 29.18 -6.55
N ARG A 41 -1.78 30.08 -6.85
CA ARG A 41 -2.07 31.28 -6.07
C ARG A 41 -2.59 30.91 -4.67
N ALA A 42 -3.54 29.98 -4.59
CA ALA A 42 -4.09 29.51 -3.32
C ALA A 42 -3.02 28.84 -2.44
N LEU A 43 -2.14 28.01 -3.00
CA LEU A 43 -1.02 27.40 -2.28
C LEU A 43 -0.03 28.47 -1.77
N ARG A 44 0.31 29.48 -2.59
CA ARG A 44 1.20 30.57 -2.15
C ARG A 44 0.58 31.35 -0.99
N GLU A 45 -0.71 31.65 -1.05
CA GLU A 45 -1.43 32.33 0.02
C GLU A 45 -1.51 31.49 1.29
N ALA A 46 -1.76 30.19 1.16
CA ALA A 46 -1.78 29.25 2.30
C ALA A 46 -0.42 29.14 3.02
N LEU A 47 0.69 29.41 2.33
CA LEU A 47 2.04 29.42 2.90
C LEU A 47 2.42 30.73 3.60
N ARG A 48 1.54 31.72 3.58
CA ARG A 48 1.75 33.00 4.27
C ARG A 48 1.81 32.80 5.77
N GLY A 49 2.87 33.35 6.40
CA GLY A 49 3.13 33.21 7.84
C GLY A 49 3.80 31.89 8.24
N ASP A 50 3.92 30.92 7.32
CA ASP A 50 4.74 29.69 7.51
C ASP A 50 6.08 29.80 6.75
N ALA A 51 6.01 29.80 5.43
CA ALA A 51 7.20 29.86 4.58
C ALA A 51 7.39 31.20 3.88
N LEU A 52 6.35 32.02 3.77
CA LEU A 52 6.33 33.26 3.03
C LEU A 52 5.77 34.40 3.84
N ASP A 53 6.36 35.59 3.61
CA ASP A 53 5.83 36.90 4.03
C ASP A 53 5.37 37.68 2.81
N TYR A 54 4.24 38.39 2.94
CA TYR A 54 3.77 39.34 1.94
C TYR A 54 3.94 40.76 2.45
N HIS A 55 4.64 41.56 1.70
CA HIS A 55 4.86 42.98 1.95
C HIS A 55 3.91 43.81 1.08
N ALA A 56 2.86 44.35 1.70
CA ALA A 56 1.81 45.09 1.02
C ALA A 56 2.33 46.40 0.37
N ASP A 57 3.31 47.06 1.00
CA ASP A 57 3.87 48.31 0.53
C ASP A 57 4.61 48.20 -0.82
N THR A 58 5.18 47.01 -1.08
CA THR A 58 5.96 46.74 -2.30
C THR A 58 5.30 45.72 -3.22
N ASP A 59 4.14 45.19 -2.83
CA ASP A 59 3.46 44.09 -3.53
C ASP A 59 4.38 42.86 -3.81
N THR A 60 5.22 42.54 -2.82
CA THR A 60 6.22 41.48 -2.99
C THR A 60 6.07 40.39 -1.96
N TRP A 61 6.47 39.17 -2.37
CA TRP A 61 6.53 37.97 -1.51
C TRP A 61 7.99 37.62 -1.24
N HIS A 62 8.30 37.36 0.01
CA HIS A 62 9.63 37.00 0.47
C HIS A 62 9.58 35.68 1.27
N ILE A 63 10.70 34.97 1.31
CA ILE A 63 10.83 33.81 2.20
C ILE A 63 10.83 34.33 3.64
N HIS A 64 9.96 33.76 4.48
CA HIS A 64 9.88 34.10 5.90
C HIS A 64 11.25 33.89 6.57
N PRO A 65 11.79 34.86 7.34
CA PRO A 65 13.12 34.78 7.94
C PRO A 65 13.36 33.55 8.82
N ASN A 66 12.31 33.11 9.51
CA ASN A 66 12.34 31.95 10.40
C ASN A 66 11.86 30.65 9.72
N ALA A 67 11.58 30.69 8.41
CA ALA A 67 11.21 29.47 7.69
C ALA A 67 12.39 28.49 7.71
N ASP A 68 12.09 27.25 8.09
CA ASP A 68 13.11 26.20 8.16
C ASP A 68 13.58 25.80 6.75
N ARG A 69 14.57 26.54 6.25
CA ARG A 69 15.27 26.26 4.99
C ARG A 69 16.10 24.97 5.09
N GLN A 70 16.55 24.64 6.28
CA GLN A 70 17.46 23.52 6.49
C GLN A 70 16.78 22.19 6.21
N THR A 71 15.48 22.05 6.56
CA THR A 71 14.69 20.84 6.24
C THR A 71 14.52 20.67 4.73
N GLY A 72 14.28 21.74 3.97
CA GLY A 72 14.19 21.71 2.51
C GLY A 72 15.49 21.28 1.84
N TYR A 73 16.62 21.84 2.28
CA TYR A 73 17.96 21.46 1.81
C TYR A 73 18.29 20.01 2.14
N LEU A 74 18.02 19.57 3.37
CA LEU A 74 18.28 18.20 3.79
C LEU A 74 17.47 17.18 2.98
N LEU A 75 16.23 17.49 2.63
CA LEU A 75 15.41 16.62 1.80
C LEU A 75 15.91 16.56 0.35
N ALA A 76 16.23 17.72 -0.25
CA ALA A 76 16.77 17.79 -1.61
C ALA A 76 18.11 17.03 -1.73
N ASP A 77 19.01 17.20 -0.76
CA ASP A 77 20.28 16.47 -0.69
C ASP A 77 20.03 14.96 -0.55
N LYS A 78 19.11 14.55 0.33
CA LYS A 78 18.73 13.14 0.49
C LYS A 78 18.15 12.54 -0.80
N LEU A 79 17.28 13.27 -1.49
CA LEU A 79 16.70 12.83 -2.77
C LEU A 79 17.75 12.72 -3.87
N GLN A 80 18.68 13.68 -3.94
CA GLN A 80 19.80 13.65 -4.89
C GLN A 80 20.74 12.46 -4.62
N ARG A 81 21.08 12.22 -3.35
CA ARG A 81 21.89 11.06 -2.94
C ARG A 81 21.16 9.75 -3.24
N ALA A 82 19.88 9.63 -2.95
CA ALA A 82 19.07 8.46 -3.29
C ALA A 82 19.04 8.21 -4.81
N ALA A 83 18.82 9.26 -5.61
CA ALA A 83 18.84 9.17 -7.07
C ALA A 83 20.23 8.73 -7.59
N HIS A 84 21.31 9.28 -7.04
CA HIS A 84 22.67 8.89 -7.41
C HIS A 84 22.96 7.42 -7.06
N LEU A 85 22.57 6.97 -5.86
CA LEU A 85 22.70 5.57 -5.45
C LEU A 85 21.92 4.63 -6.38
N LEU A 86 20.67 4.98 -6.71
CA LEU A 86 19.85 4.19 -7.65
C LEU A 86 20.46 4.11 -9.05
N GLN A 87 21.05 5.21 -9.55
CA GLN A 87 21.74 5.23 -10.84
C GLN A 87 22.98 4.35 -10.88
N GLY A 88 23.70 4.25 -9.76
CA GLY A 88 24.92 3.44 -9.62
C GLY A 88 24.63 1.98 -9.22
N SER A 89 23.39 1.62 -8.92
CA SER A 89 23.03 0.29 -8.43
C SER A 89 22.87 -0.72 -9.57
N SER A 90 23.32 -1.95 -9.34
CA SER A 90 23.17 -3.07 -10.27
C SER A 90 21.93 -3.91 -10.01
N ALA A 91 21.28 -3.73 -8.85
CA ALA A 91 20.11 -4.46 -8.41
C ALA A 91 19.22 -3.58 -7.50
N LEU A 92 17.92 -3.89 -7.41
CA LEU A 92 16.98 -3.17 -6.56
C LEU A 92 16.18 -4.15 -5.70
N MET A 93 16.41 -4.13 -4.38
CA MET A 93 15.54 -4.79 -3.42
C MET A 93 14.40 -3.85 -3.03
N ILE A 94 13.15 -4.30 -3.24
CA ILE A 94 11.95 -3.53 -2.94
C ILE A 94 11.28 -4.16 -1.72
N ALA A 95 11.39 -3.53 -0.55
CA ALA A 95 10.72 -3.95 0.68
C ALA A 95 9.49 -3.07 0.92
N THR A 96 8.30 -3.69 1.02
CA THR A 96 7.04 -2.95 1.17
C THR A 96 6.09 -3.56 2.19
N GLY A 97 5.22 -2.71 2.68
CA GLY A 97 4.11 -3.05 3.59
C GLY A 97 2.87 -2.21 3.25
N GLU A 98 1.98 -2.07 4.21
CA GLU A 98 0.62 -1.52 4.05
C GLU A 98 0.55 -0.13 3.44
N GLY A 99 1.52 0.76 3.71
CA GLY A 99 1.55 2.08 3.08
C GLY A 99 1.49 2.03 1.56
N MET A 100 2.16 1.03 0.95
CA MET A 100 2.11 0.83 -0.50
C MET A 100 0.71 0.43 -0.99
N ALA A 101 -0.03 -0.36 -0.20
CA ALA A 101 -1.41 -0.75 -0.50
C ALA A 101 -2.39 0.41 -0.27
N ALA A 102 -2.20 1.20 0.78
CA ALA A 102 -3.03 2.36 1.12
C ALA A 102 -3.00 3.42 0.01
N ASP A 103 -1.83 3.70 -0.57
CA ASP A 103 -1.69 4.62 -1.70
C ASP A 103 -2.43 4.14 -2.97
N SER A 104 -2.76 2.83 -3.04
CA SER A 104 -3.62 2.26 -4.09
C SER A 104 -5.11 2.27 -3.70
N GLY A 105 -5.46 2.83 -2.55
CA GLY A 105 -6.83 2.94 -2.05
C GLY A 105 -7.36 1.66 -1.39
N LEU A 106 -6.47 0.79 -0.87
CA LEU A 106 -6.84 -0.29 0.03
C LEU A 106 -6.84 0.24 1.48
N PRO A 107 -7.81 -0.19 2.32
CA PRO A 107 -7.88 0.26 3.72
C PRO A 107 -6.77 -0.37 4.57
N ASP A 108 -6.23 0.39 5.53
CA ASP A 108 -5.43 -0.18 6.62
C ASP A 108 -6.37 -0.81 7.66
N LEU A 109 -6.53 -2.11 7.57
CA LEU A 109 -7.49 -2.86 8.40
C LEU A 109 -7.01 -3.11 9.83
N ARG A 110 -5.74 -2.85 10.15
CA ARG A 110 -5.21 -2.93 11.53
C ARG A 110 -5.62 -1.73 12.36
N ASP A 111 -5.91 -0.61 11.71
CA ASP A 111 -6.53 0.52 12.39
C ASP A 111 -7.98 0.20 12.77
N ALA A 112 -8.29 0.17 14.06
CA ALA A 112 -9.59 -0.25 14.58
C ALA A 112 -10.75 0.63 14.06
N ALA A 113 -10.51 1.92 13.84
CA ALA A 113 -11.51 2.83 13.29
C ALA A 113 -11.77 2.51 11.81
N THR A 114 -10.74 2.28 11.02
CA THR A 114 -10.82 1.88 9.62
C THR A 114 -11.51 0.52 9.47
N PHE A 115 -11.17 -0.45 10.32
CA PHE A 115 -11.81 -1.77 10.35
C PHE A 115 -13.32 -1.65 10.62
N SER A 116 -13.68 -0.93 11.68
CA SER A 116 -15.08 -0.75 12.08
C SER A 116 -15.89 0.05 11.04
N HIS A 117 -15.27 0.99 10.36
CA HIS A 117 -15.88 1.74 9.27
C HIS A 117 -16.07 0.87 8.02
N THR A 118 -15.10 0.03 7.69
CA THR A 118 -15.15 -0.86 6.52
C THR A 118 -16.18 -1.98 6.72
N TRP A 119 -16.24 -2.55 7.94
CA TRP A 119 -17.12 -3.67 8.27
C TRP A 119 -17.95 -3.43 9.54
N PRO A 120 -18.91 -2.50 9.49
CA PRO A 120 -19.71 -2.12 10.65
C PRO A 120 -20.59 -3.27 11.19
N ALA A 121 -20.96 -4.24 10.37
CA ALA A 121 -21.72 -5.41 10.81
C ALA A 121 -20.90 -6.26 11.79
N VAL A 122 -19.67 -6.59 11.42
CA VAL A 122 -18.74 -7.38 12.23
C VAL A 122 -18.35 -6.65 13.52
N ALA A 123 -18.10 -5.35 13.41
CA ALA A 123 -17.76 -4.52 14.57
C ALA A 123 -18.89 -4.45 15.61
N ARG A 124 -20.17 -4.42 15.16
CA ARG A 124 -21.33 -4.45 16.06
C ARG A 124 -21.46 -5.74 16.87
N GLU A 125 -20.97 -6.85 16.32
CA GLU A 125 -20.95 -8.15 16.98
C GLU A 125 -19.74 -8.33 17.93
N GLY A 126 -18.91 -7.29 18.08
CA GLY A 126 -17.69 -7.34 18.89
C GLY A 126 -16.58 -8.18 18.25
N LEU A 127 -16.67 -8.44 16.96
CA LEU A 127 -15.65 -9.14 16.19
C LEU A 127 -14.65 -8.11 15.66
N GLY A 128 -13.50 -7.96 16.32
CA GLY A 128 -12.43 -7.05 15.89
C GLY A 128 -11.47 -7.70 14.89
N PHE A 129 -10.51 -6.90 14.42
CA PHE A 129 -9.47 -7.34 13.47
C PHE A 129 -8.77 -8.62 13.92
N GLU A 130 -8.28 -8.67 15.16
CA GLU A 130 -7.52 -9.82 15.68
C GLU A 130 -8.34 -11.11 15.63
N LYS A 131 -9.61 -11.08 16.05
CA LYS A 131 -10.47 -12.25 16.03
C LYS A 131 -10.77 -12.69 14.59
N MET A 132 -11.07 -11.75 13.70
CA MET A 132 -11.40 -12.06 12.30
C MET A 132 -10.19 -12.46 11.46
N THR A 133 -8.97 -12.16 11.89
CA THR A 133 -7.72 -12.56 11.23
C THR A 133 -7.06 -13.77 11.94
N SER A 134 -7.83 -14.57 12.61
CA SER A 134 -7.40 -15.86 13.21
C SER A 134 -8.02 -17.05 12.47
N PRO A 135 -7.42 -18.25 12.49
CA PRO A 135 -8.03 -19.46 11.94
C PRO A 135 -9.39 -19.79 12.57
N GLN A 136 -9.56 -19.48 13.86
CA GLN A 136 -10.78 -19.73 14.62
C GLN A 136 -12.00 -19.02 14.04
N ALA A 137 -11.82 -17.88 13.36
CA ALA A 137 -12.92 -17.19 12.68
C ALA A 137 -13.60 -18.08 11.62
N PHE A 138 -12.85 -18.97 10.97
CA PHE A 138 -13.40 -19.91 9.98
C PHE A 138 -14.09 -21.12 10.61
N ASP A 139 -13.77 -21.43 11.86
CA ASP A 139 -14.44 -22.50 12.62
C ASP A 139 -15.71 -22.01 13.31
N GLU A 140 -15.66 -20.82 13.95
CA GLU A 140 -16.75 -20.26 14.75
C GLU A 140 -17.77 -19.48 13.90
N HIS A 141 -17.31 -18.73 12.88
CA HIS A 141 -18.13 -17.80 12.06
C HIS A 141 -17.78 -17.93 10.56
N PRO A 142 -17.86 -19.11 9.94
CA PRO A 142 -17.34 -19.34 8.59
C PRO A 142 -17.98 -18.45 7.52
N ALA A 143 -19.27 -18.18 7.59
CA ALA A 143 -19.96 -17.33 6.63
C ALA A 143 -19.52 -15.86 6.74
N THR A 144 -19.35 -15.35 7.96
CA THR A 144 -18.89 -13.98 8.23
C THR A 144 -17.40 -13.83 7.88
N ALA A 145 -16.57 -14.80 8.25
CA ALA A 145 -15.14 -14.81 7.89
C ALA A 145 -14.98 -14.76 6.36
N TRP A 146 -15.70 -15.63 5.65
CA TRP A 146 -15.68 -15.63 4.19
C TRP A 146 -16.32 -14.38 3.58
N GLY A 147 -17.31 -13.79 4.22
CA GLY A 147 -17.88 -12.52 3.83
C GLY A 147 -16.85 -11.40 3.86
N MET A 148 -16.09 -11.28 4.96
CA MET A 148 -15.01 -10.31 5.12
C MET A 148 -13.91 -10.52 4.08
N TYR A 149 -13.36 -11.73 3.99
CA TYR A 149 -12.29 -12.05 3.03
C TYR A 149 -12.77 -12.01 1.58
N GLY A 150 -14.04 -12.33 1.31
CA GLY A 150 -14.65 -12.18 -0.02
C GLY A 150 -14.74 -10.73 -0.46
N GLN A 151 -15.19 -9.83 0.41
CA GLN A 151 -15.16 -8.39 0.11
C GLN A 151 -13.74 -7.88 -0.09
N LEU A 152 -12.79 -8.30 0.76
CA LEU A 152 -11.39 -7.90 0.61
C LEU A 152 -10.80 -8.40 -0.72
N LEU A 153 -11.09 -9.65 -1.11
CA LEU A 153 -10.68 -10.19 -2.40
C LEU A 153 -11.25 -9.38 -3.58
N ASN A 154 -12.54 -9.03 -3.52
CA ASN A 154 -13.17 -8.18 -4.52
C ASN A 154 -12.52 -6.80 -4.58
N LEU A 155 -12.23 -6.21 -3.42
CA LEU A 155 -11.58 -4.91 -3.32
C LEU A 155 -10.16 -4.94 -3.92
N CYS A 156 -9.33 -5.93 -3.58
CA CYS A 156 -7.98 -6.11 -4.15
C CYS A 156 -8.03 -6.30 -5.68
N ARG A 157 -9.07 -7.01 -6.19
CA ARG A 157 -9.27 -7.17 -7.62
C ARG A 157 -9.69 -5.89 -8.33
N ALA A 158 -10.52 -5.07 -7.69
CA ALA A 158 -11.06 -3.84 -8.26
C ALA A 158 -10.07 -2.67 -8.26
N LYS A 159 -9.16 -2.62 -7.26
CA LYS A 159 -8.19 -1.53 -7.15
C LYS A 159 -7.00 -1.75 -8.07
N GLU A 160 -6.54 -0.65 -8.68
CA GLU A 160 -5.33 -0.64 -9.51
C GLU A 160 -4.10 -0.21 -8.70
N PRO A 161 -2.94 -0.85 -8.91
CA PRO A 161 -1.69 -0.40 -8.33
C PRO A 161 -1.38 1.04 -8.74
N HIS A 162 -1.02 1.90 -7.78
CA HIS A 162 -0.66 3.28 -8.08
C HIS A 162 0.63 3.40 -8.91
N ALA A 163 0.91 4.57 -9.46
CA ALA A 163 2.04 4.80 -10.38
C ALA A 163 3.43 4.41 -9.81
N GLY A 164 3.59 4.38 -8.49
CA GLY A 164 4.82 3.96 -7.82
C GLY A 164 5.25 2.53 -8.16
N TYR A 165 4.29 1.60 -8.32
CA TYR A 165 4.60 0.22 -8.75
C TYR A 165 5.24 0.20 -10.13
N THR A 166 4.66 0.96 -11.08
CA THR A 166 5.21 1.06 -12.44
C THR A 166 6.60 1.66 -12.45
N LEU A 167 6.82 2.72 -11.65
CA LEU A 167 8.12 3.38 -11.54
C LEU A 167 9.20 2.43 -10.99
N LEU A 168 8.90 1.73 -9.89
CA LEU A 168 9.82 0.75 -9.29
C LEU A 168 10.15 -0.38 -10.26
N ARG A 169 9.15 -0.89 -11.00
CA ARG A 169 9.37 -1.91 -12.03
C ARG A 169 10.29 -1.41 -13.13
N GLN A 170 10.07 -0.17 -13.63
CA GLN A 170 10.92 0.43 -14.66
C GLN A 170 12.35 0.63 -14.18
N TRP A 171 12.57 1.01 -12.93
CA TRP A 171 13.92 1.12 -12.36
C TRP A 171 14.60 -0.24 -12.30
N GLY A 172 13.91 -1.25 -11.76
CA GLY A 172 14.45 -2.60 -11.70
C GLY A 172 14.79 -3.17 -13.09
N GLN A 173 13.96 -2.91 -14.11
CA GLN A 173 14.21 -3.38 -15.48
C GLN A 173 15.49 -2.78 -16.13
N ARG A 174 15.96 -1.62 -15.65
CA ARG A 174 17.19 -0.97 -16.15
C ARG A 174 18.45 -1.47 -15.45
N MET A 175 18.31 -2.20 -14.36
CA MET A 175 19.46 -2.69 -13.59
C MET A 175 19.91 -4.05 -14.10
N PRO A 176 21.22 -4.33 -14.18
CA PRO A 176 21.78 -5.58 -14.68
C PRO A 176 21.22 -6.84 -14.00
N HIS A 177 21.01 -6.81 -12.68
CA HIS A 177 20.46 -7.92 -11.90
C HIS A 177 18.96 -7.78 -11.63
N GLY A 178 18.33 -6.74 -12.19
CA GLY A 178 16.90 -6.50 -12.05
C GLY A 178 16.48 -6.07 -10.66
N CYS A 179 15.25 -6.40 -10.30
CA CYS A 179 14.72 -6.16 -8.95
C CYS A 179 14.11 -7.42 -8.35
N PHE A 180 14.00 -7.43 -7.03
CA PHE A 180 13.24 -8.41 -6.28
C PHE A 180 12.33 -7.69 -5.27
N VAL A 181 11.10 -8.18 -5.12
CA VAL A 181 10.10 -7.64 -4.20
C VAL A 181 10.01 -8.54 -2.98
N PHE A 182 10.18 -7.97 -1.79
CA PHE A 182 9.80 -8.53 -0.51
C PHE A 182 8.61 -7.72 0.02
N THR A 183 7.48 -8.38 0.24
CA THR A 183 6.28 -7.67 0.71
C THR A 183 5.55 -8.43 1.80
N SER A 184 5.08 -7.70 2.81
CA SER A 184 4.09 -8.18 3.77
C SER A 184 2.65 -8.00 3.29
N ASN A 185 2.44 -7.32 2.14
CA ASN A 185 1.13 -7.19 1.54
C ASN A 185 0.70 -8.50 0.87
N ALA A 186 -0.57 -8.83 1.02
CA ALA A 186 -1.19 -10.03 0.47
C ALA A 186 -2.15 -9.72 -0.70
N ASP A 187 -2.20 -8.47 -1.15
CA ASP A 187 -3.17 -7.90 -2.08
C ASP A 187 -2.96 -8.30 -3.56
N GLY A 188 -1.76 -8.81 -3.90
CA GLY A 188 -1.40 -9.19 -5.26
C GLY A 188 -1.08 -8.03 -6.21
N HIS A 189 -0.98 -6.80 -5.73
CA HIS A 189 -0.74 -5.61 -6.57
C HIS A 189 0.58 -5.65 -7.33
N PHE A 190 1.65 -6.23 -6.79
CA PHE A 190 2.90 -6.42 -7.54
C PHE A 190 2.71 -7.34 -8.75
N HIS A 191 1.93 -8.42 -8.61
CA HIS A 191 1.56 -9.27 -9.75
C HIS A 191 0.75 -8.49 -10.78
N LYS A 192 -0.26 -7.72 -10.33
CA LYS A 192 -1.11 -6.88 -11.17
C LYS A 192 -0.32 -5.78 -11.90
N ALA A 193 0.70 -5.22 -11.25
CA ALA A 193 1.62 -4.24 -11.84
C ALA A 193 2.64 -4.84 -12.82
N GLY A 194 2.62 -6.17 -13.04
CA GLY A 194 3.44 -6.87 -14.03
C GLY A 194 4.86 -7.19 -13.57
N PHE A 195 5.12 -7.29 -12.26
CA PHE A 195 6.36 -7.88 -11.78
C PHE A 195 6.37 -9.39 -12.01
N PRO A 196 7.52 -9.99 -12.40
CA PRO A 196 7.60 -11.43 -12.60
C PRO A 196 7.33 -12.19 -11.29
N ALA A 197 6.48 -13.22 -11.34
CA ALA A 197 6.10 -13.99 -10.15
C ALA A 197 7.31 -14.61 -9.42
N ALA A 198 8.37 -14.98 -10.17
CA ALA A 198 9.62 -15.49 -9.62
C ALA A 198 10.49 -14.42 -8.93
N ARG A 199 10.05 -13.17 -8.93
CA ARG A 199 10.74 -12.02 -8.32
C ARG A 199 9.89 -11.34 -7.24
N ILE A 200 8.89 -12.04 -6.70
CA ILE A 200 8.01 -11.56 -5.64
C ILE A 200 8.01 -12.59 -4.51
N TYR A 201 8.30 -12.12 -3.30
CA TYR A 201 8.12 -12.87 -2.06
C TYR A 201 7.03 -12.19 -1.22
N GLU A 202 5.85 -12.80 -1.18
CA GLU A 202 4.72 -12.44 -0.32
C GLU A 202 4.86 -13.21 1.00
N CYS A 203 5.52 -12.60 2.00
CA CYS A 203 5.96 -13.31 3.21
C CYS A 203 4.81 -13.72 4.14
N LEU A 204 3.65 -13.07 4.05
CA LEU A 204 2.45 -13.41 4.80
C LEU A 204 1.40 -14.16 3.94
N GLY A 205 1.78 -14.65 2.76
CA GLY A 205 0.86 -15.33 1.85
C GLY A 205 0.14 -14.40 0.89
N SER A 206 -1.01 -14.84 0.36
CA SER A 206 -1.77 -14.06 -0.64
C SER A 206 -3.26 -14.34 -0.52
N ILE A 207 -4.08 -13.28 -0.59
CA ILE A 207 -5.54 -13.39 -0.66
C ILE A 207 -6.01 -14.07 -1.95
N HIS A 208 -5.16 -14.10 -2.98
CA HIS A 208 -5.43 -14.77 -4.26
C HIS A 208 -5.12 -16.27 -4.22
N ARG A 209 -4.83 -16.82 -3.06
CA ARG A 209 -4.59 -18.24 -2.83
C ARG A 209 -5.44 -18.76 -1.69
N LEU A 210 -5.84 -20.03 -1.80
CA LEU A 210 -6.55 -20.75 -0.76
C LEU A 210 -5.68 -21.86 -0.19
N GLN A 211 -5.97 -22.23 1.05
CA GLN A 211 -5.48 -23.44 1.70
C GLN A 211 -6.62 -24.20 2.37
N CYS A 212 -6.42 -25.47 2.66
CA CYS A 212 -7.30 -26.26 3.48
C CYS A 212 -7.24 -25.78 4.94
N THR A 213 -8.37 -25.78 5.66
CA THR A 213 -8.42 -25.52 7.11
C THR A 213 -7.89 -26.69 7.92
N THR A 214 -7.85 -27.91 7.34
CA THR A 214 -7.22 -29.08 7.91
C THR A 214 -5.89 -29.36 7.22
N ALA A 215 -4.91 -29.89 7.93
CA ALA A 215 -3.58 -30.18 7.37
C ALA A 215 -3.61 -31.42 6.44
N CYS A 216 -4.43 -31.38 5.36
CA CYS A 216 -4.64 -32.52 4.46
C CYS A 216 -3.51 -32.72 3.42
N GLY A 217 -2.45 -31.91 3.45
CA GLY A 217 -1.32 -31.97 2.50
C GLY A 217 -1.56 -31.29 1.14
N ALA A 218 -2.75 -30.75 0.89
CA ALA A 218 -3.00 -30.00 -0.35
C ALA A 218 -2.12 -28.75 -0.44
N HIS A 219 -1.51 -28.51 -1.62
CA HIS A 219 -0.81 -27.28 -1.90
C HIS A 219 -1.78 -26.10 -2.02
N PRO A 220 -1.39 -24.86 -1.66
CA PRO A 220 -2.22 -23.67 -1.88
C PRO A 220 -2.61 -23.52 -3.35
N TRP A 221 -3.90 -23.26 -3.63
CA TRP A 221 -4.46 -23.14 -4.98
C TRP A 221 -5.04 -21.75 -5.24
N GLN A 222 -5.35 -21.41 -6.48
CA GLN A 222 -5.79 -20.07 -6.89
C GLN A 222 -7.27 -19.82 -6.59
N THR A 223 -7.62 -18.54 -6.32
CA THR A 223 -9.00 -18.06 -6.13
C THR A 223 -9.69 -17.66 -7.42
N GLY A 224 -9.07 -17.87 -8.59
CA GLY A 224 -9.59 -17.34 -9.86
C GLY A 224 -11.04 -17.72 -10.18
N HIS A 225 -11.49 -18.87 -9.70
CA HIS A 225 -12.85 -19.36 -9.85
C HIS A 225 -13.86 -18.78 -8.84
N LEU A 226 -13.39 -18.11 -7.77
CA LEU A 226 -14.27 -17.52 -6.77
C LEU A 226 -14.82 -16.18 -7.26
N HIS A 227 -16.14 -16.04 -7.13
CA HIS A 227 -16.86 -14.80 -7.38
C HIS A 227 -17.63 -14.42 -6.10
N PRO A 228 -16.95 -13.80 -5.10
CA PRO A 228 -17.56 -13.53 -3.81
C PRO A 228 -18.87 -12.73 -3.94
N GLN A 229 -19.96 -13.31 -3.47
CA GLN A 229 -21.23 -12.65 -3.25
C GLN A 229 -21.42 -12.51 -1.76
N VAL A 230 -21.52 -11.29 -1.27
CA VAL A 230 -21.55 -10.99 0.16
C VAL A 230 -22.74 -10.08 0.45
N ASP A 231 -23.53 -10.43 1.43
CA ASP A 231 -24.58 -9.57 1.93
C ASP A 231 -23.97 -8.33 2.59
N SER A 232 -24.35 -7.16 2.13
CA SER A 232 -23.77 -5.90 2.63
C SER A 232 -24.26 -5.51 4.03
N ALA A 233 -25.38 -6.04 4.49
CA ALA A 233 -25.96 -5.72 5.79
C ALA A 233 -25.41 -6.62 6.91
N THR A 234 -25.21 -7.92 6.63
CA THR A 234 -24.72 -8.92 7.60
C THR A 234 -23.24 -9.24 7.44
N LEU A 235 -22.66 -8.90 6.31
CA LEU A 235 -21.30 -9.30 5.90
C LEU A 235 -21.14 -10.83 5.81
N GLU A 236 -22.18 -11.55 5.44
CA GLU A 236 -22.12 -12.99 5.25
C GLU A 236 -21.94 -13.36 3.78
N TRP A 237 -21.09 -14.37 3.57
CA TRP A 237 -20.95 -15.00 2.26
C TRP A 237 -22.26 -15.65 1.83
N GLN A 238 -22.64 -15.42 0.58
CA GLN A 238 -23.87 -15.99 0.00
C GLN A 238 -23.54 -17.22 -0.86
N GLY A 239 -24.29 -18.29 -0.65
CA GLY A 239 -24.12 -19.56 -1.35
C GLY A 239 -23.15 -20.52 -0.67
N GLU A 240 -22.64 -21.48 -1.44
CA GLU A 240 -21.73 -22.51 -0.94
C GLU A 240 -20.38 -21.91 -0.59
N LEU A 241 -19.88 -22.22 0.61
CA LEU A 241 -18.54 -21.79 1.06
C LEU A 241 -17.45 -22.52 0.26
N PRO A 242 -16.27 -21.91 0.06
CA PRO A 242 -15.17 -22.56 -0.61
C PRO A 242 -14.66 -23.78 0.16
N HIS A 243 -14.46 -24.90 -0.54
CA HIS A 243 -14.00 -26.16 0.01
C HIS A 243 -12.68 -26.60 -0.62
N CYS A 244 -11.94 -27.42 0.12
CA CYS A 244 -10.71 -28.02 -0.35
C CYS A 244 -11.00 -29.06 -1.44
N PRO A 245 -10.41 -28.95 -2.64
CA PRO A 245 -10.66 -29.91 -3.71
C PRO A 245 -10.08 -31.29 -3.45
N HIS A 246 -9.20 -31.43 -2.44
CA HIS A 246 -8.56 -32.70 -2.11
C HIS A 246 -9.35 -33.50 -1.06
N CYS A 247 -9.86 -32.86 0.01
CA CYS A 247 -10.50 -33.59 1.12
C CYS A 247 -11.92 -33.12 1.45
N GLY A 248 -12.43 -32.08 0.76
CA GLY A 248 -13.77 -31.55 1.00
C GLY A 248 -13.93 -30.70 2.26
N ALA A 249 -12.91 -30.54 3.09
CA ALA A 249 -12.97 -29.65 4.25
C ALA A 249 -13.08 -28.18 3.81
N LEU A 250 -13.52 -27.30 4.72
CA LEU A 250 -13.58 -25.85 4.45
C LEU A 250 -12.21 -25.35 3.99
N ALA A 251 -12.20 -24.43 3.03
CA ALA A 251 -11.00 -23.72 2.63
C ALA A 251 -10.97 -22.32 3.27
N ARG A 252 -9.80 -21.72 3.37
CA ARG A 252 -9.59 -20.34 3.77
C ARG A 252 -8.50 -19.67 2.93
N PRO A 253 -8.38 -18.34 2.92
CA PRO A 253 -7.26 -17.69 2.26
C PRO A 253 -5.92 -18.18 2.78
N ASN A 254 -4.96 -18.38 1.89
CA ASN A 254 -3.58 -18.76 2.26
C ASN A 254 -2.83 -17.52 2.76
N LEU A 255 -3.23 -17.05 3.93
CA LEU A 255 -2.65 -15.94 4.68
C LEU A 255 -2.15 -16.47 6.02
N LEU A 256 -0.97 -15.98 6.44
CA LEU A 256 -0.50 -16.18 7.81
C LEU A 256 -1.36 -15.31 8.72
N MET A 257 -2.17 -15.96 9.55
CA MET A 257 -3.09 -15.33 10.49
C MET A 257 -2.50 -15.30 11.91
N ILE A 258 -3.19 -14.60 12.81
CA ILE A 258 -2.80 -14.56 14.24
C ILE A 258 -2.97 -15.96 14.83
N ASP A 259 -1.97 -16.41 15.59
CA ASP A 259 -1.91 -17.76 16.22
C ASP A 259 -2.14 -18.94 15.24
N ASP A 260 -1.67 -18.80 14.01
CA ASP A 260 -1.90 -19.72 12.90
C ASP A 260 -0.90 -20.89 12.87
N GLY A 261 -1.13 -21.89 13.69
CA GLY A 261 -0.34 -23.14 13.67
C GLY A 261 -0.60 -24.06 12.46
N GLN A 262 -1.61 -23.73 11.62
CA GLN A 262 -2.01 -24.53 10.44
C GLN A 262 -1.75 -23.83 9.12
N TRP A 263 -1.02 -22.71 9.15
CA TRP A 263 -0.66 -22.03 7.90
C TRP A 263 0.18 -22.92 6.99
N ASN A 264 -0.16 -22.93 5.72
CA ASN A 264 0.60 -23.69 4.72
C ASN A 264 1.66 -22.77 4.06
N PRO A 265 2.93 -22.85 4.48
CA PRO A 265 3.99 -21.94 4.02
C PRO A 265 4.65 -22.36 2.71
N ILE A 266 4.23 -23.47 2.07
CA ILE A 266 4.94 -24.05 0.92
C ILE A 266 5.25 -23.00 -0.14
N ARG A 267 4.25 -22.18 -0.53
CA ARG A 267 4.43 -21.16 -1.56
C ARG A 267 5.40 -20.04 -1.13
N SER A 268 5.22 -19.51 0.07
CA SER A 268 6.10 -18.44 0.59
C SER A 268 7.52 -18.93 0.82
N THR A 269 7.70 -20.19 1.24
CA THR A 269 9.02 -20.82 1.34
C THR A 269 9.70 -20.93 -0.01
N GLN A 270 8.99 -21.35 -1.06
CA GLN A 270 9.52 -21.38 -2.43
C GLN A 270 9.93 -19.97 -2.91
N GLN A 271 9.10 -18.96 -2.65
CA GLN A 271 9.40 -17.57 -2.98
C GLN A 271 10.63 -17.04 -2.22
N ARG A 272 10.77 -17.42 -0.95
CA ARG A 272 11.95 -17.08 -0.15
C ARG A 272 13.21 -17.70 -0.74
N MET A 273 13.17 -18.98 -1.11
CA MET A 273 14.32 -19.62 -1.77
C MET A 273 14.75 -18.88 -3.04
N LEU A 274 13.79 -18.41 -3.85
CA LEU A 274 14.10 -17.60 -5.04
C LEU A 274 14.74 -16.25 -4.66
N LEU A 275 14.31 -15.63 -3.56
CA LEU A 275 14.93 -14.42 -3.05
C LEU A 275 16.38 -14.69 -2.60
N ASP A 276 16.60 -15.74 -1.81
CA ASP A 276 17.92 -16.13 -1.31
C ASP A 276 18.88 -16.39 -2.49
N MET A 277 18.44 -17.16 -3.49
CA MET A 277 19.22 -17.40 -4.73
C MET A 277 19.55 -16.11 -5.49
N TRP A 278 18.61 -15.17 -5.55
CA TRP A 278 18.84 -13.88 -6.21
C TRP A 278 19.83 -13.02 -5.43
N LEU A 279 19.75 -13.00 -4.10
CA LEU A 279 20.70 -12.30 -3.24
C LEU A 279 22.12 -12.86 -3.38
N ASP A 280 22.27 -14.19 -3.40
CA ASP A 280 23.56 -14.87 -3.58
C ASP A 280 24.18 -14.59 -4.97
N SER A 281 23.36 -14.33 -5.97
CA SER A 281 23.81 -14.02 -7.35
C SER A 281 24.02 -12.52 -7.61
N THR A 282 23.69 -11.68 -6.64
CA THR A 282 23.77 -10.22 -6.76
C THR A 282 25.01 -9.71 -6.00
N PRO A 283 25.90 -8.92 -6.64
CA PRO A 283 27.15 -8.44 -6.02
C PRO A 283 26.92 -7.43 -4.91
#